data_5bd4a8f9f89f61d9f44757c1ce060ded
#
_entry.id   5bd4a8f9f89f61d9f44757c1ce060ded
#
_cell.length_a   1.000
_cell.length_b   1.000
_cell.length_c   1.000
_cell.angle_alpha   90.00
_cell.angle_beta   90.00
_cell.angle_gamma   90.00
#
_symmetry.space_group_name_H-M   'P 1'
#
loop_
_entity.id
_entity.type
_entity.pdbx_description
1 polymer ?
#
loop_
_entity_poly.entity_id
_entity_poly.type
_entity_poly.pdbx_seq_one_letter_code
_entity_poly.pdbx_strand_id
1 'polypeptide(L)'
;MLDQVRASLSKCGGDAEIYQNVEPIIKAYAKSQRLLGEAGAGQLAKMMNQICIAGLVQGLAEAIHFGQKSGLDVAAVIDVIQHGAAGSWQMVNRHQTMIDEKYDYGFAVDWMRKDLGIVLNEARNNGARLPVTAIVDQFYSEVQALGGNRWDTSSLLKRLQSMDK
;
A
#
# COMPACT_ATOMS: atom_id res chain seq x y z
N MET A 1 24.33 -11.91 1.02
CA MET A 1 24.39 -10.76 1.94
C MET A 1 24.05 -9.42 1.28
N LEU A 2 24.43 -9.15 0.02
CA LEU A 2 24.07 -7.90 -0.71
C LEU A 2 22.59 -7.79 -1.09
N ASP A 3 21.86 -8.88 -1.29
CA ASP A 3 20.44 -8.85 -1.67
C ASP A 3 19.50 -8.41 -0.54
N GLN A 4 19.88 -8.56 0.72
CA GLN A 4 19.08 -8.08 1.86
C GLN A 4 19.18 -6.56 2.07
N VAL A 5 20.22 -5.90 1.54
CA VAL A 5 20.42 -4.46 1.65
C VAL A 5 19.64 -3.68 0.59
N ARG A 6 19.32 -4.32 -0.56
CA ARG A 6 18.61 -3.68 -1.67
C ARG A 6 17.10 -3.85 -1.54
N ALA A 7 16.47 -3.09 -0.66
CA ALA A 7 15.02 -3.16 -0.42
C ALA A 7 14.22 -2.07 -1.15
N SER A 8 14.86 -1.01 -1.65
CA SER A 8 14.16 0.14 -2.20
C SER A 8 13.80 0.00 -3.68
N LEU A 9 12.66 0.57 -4.05
CA LEU A 9 12.24 0.77 -5.45
C LEU A 9 12.42 2.24 -5.79
N SER A 10 13.32 2.56 -6.72
CA SER A 10 13.60 3.93 -7.13
C SER A 10 12.89 4.27 -8.44
N LYS A 11 11.89 5.14 -8.35
CA LYS A 11 11.09 5.65 -9.46
C LYS A 11 11.62 7.04 -9.79
N CYS A 12 12.38 7.17 -10.87
CA CYS A 12 13.05 8.41 -11.24
C CYS A 12 12.27 9.16 -12.33
N GLY A 13 12.29 10.48 -12.26
CA GLY A 13 11.80 11.37 -13.29
C GLY A 13 12.76 12.55 -13.41
N GLY A 14 13.09 12.97 -14.65
CA GLY A 14 14.00 14.04 -14.93
C GLY A 14 14.76 13.86 -16.23
N ASP A 15 15.87 14.58 -16.38
CA ASP A 15 16.73 14.53 -17.55
C ASP A 15 17.43 13.17 -17.70
N ALA A 16 17.46 12.66 -18.93
CA ALA A 16 17.99 11.32 -19.23
C ALA A 16 19.53 11.25 -19.11
N GLU A 17 20.25 12.32 -19.44
CA GLU A 17 21.72 12.35 -19.35
C GLU A 17 22.14 12.43 -17.88
N ILE A 18 21.45 13.24 -17.08
CA ILE A 18 21.66 13.31 -15.63
C ILE A 18 21.36 11.96 -15.00
N TYR A 19 20.26 11.30 -15.40
CA TYR A 19 19.91 9.97 -14.89
C TYR A 19 21.01 8.94 -15.19
N GLN A 20 21.55 8.90 -16.42
CA GLN A 20 22.63 8.00 -16.78
C GLN A 20 23.87 8.17 -15.89
N ASN A 21 24.21 9.42 -15.55
CA ASN A 21 25.35 9.73 -14.69
C ASN A 21 25.15 9.26 -13.24
N VAL A 22 23.92 9.30 -12.71
CA VAL A 22 23.63 8.90 -11.32
C VAL A 22 23.13 7.45 -11.19
N GLU A 23 22.79 6.80 -12.29
CA GLU A 23 22.28 5.42 -12.31
C GLU A 23 23.17 4.42 -11.56
N PRO A 24 24.51 4.43 -11.69
CA PRO A 24 25.38 3.53 -10.95
C PRO A 24 25.26 3.70 -9.42
N ILE A 25 25.05 4.94 -8.95
CA ILE A 25 24.88 5.24 -7.53
C ILE A 25 23.55 4.68 -7.05
N ILE A 26 22.47 4.90 -7.80
CA ILE A 26 21.13 4.40 -7.46
C ILE A 26 21.12 2.86 -7.42
N LYS A 27 21.78 2.19 -8.38
CA LYS A 27 21.93 0.73 -8.44
C LYS A 27 22.59 0.13 -7.19
N ALA A 28 23.39 0.90 -6.47
CA ALA A 28 24.06 0.41 -5.27
C ALA A 28 23.07 0.05 -4.14
N TYR A 29 21.94 0.75 -4.04
CA TYR A 29 20.97 0.57 -2.95
C TYR A 29 19.55 0.20 -3.42
N ALA A 30 19.23 0.36 -4.70
CA ALA A 30 17.91 0.03 -5.23
C ALA A 30 17.83 -1.42 -5.72
N LYS A 31 16.77 -2.14 -5.32
CA LYS A 31 16.42 -3.45 -5.87
C LYS A 31 15.94 -3.35 -7.32
N SER A 32 15.21 -2.29 -7.63
CA SER A 32 14.74 -1.96 -8.98
C SER A 32 14.71 -0.44 -9.12
N GLN A 33 15.13 0.04 -10.28
CA GLN A 33 15.14 1.47 -10.59
C GLN A 33 14.93 1.70 -12.07
N ARG A 34 14.27 2.81 -12.40
CA ARG A 34 14.07 3.21 -13.81
C ARG A 34 13.78 4.70 -13.91
N LEU A 35 14.28 5.32 -14.97
CA LEU A 35 13.78 6.61 -15.43
C LEU A 35 12.41 6.39 -16.09
N LEU A 36 11.39 7.07 -15.61
CA LEU A 36 9.98 6.87 -16.01
C LEU A 36 9.45 8.00 -16.88
N GLY A 37 10.23 9.04 -17.08
CA GLY A 37 9.89 10.20 -17.88
C GLY A 37 10.53 11.48 -17.33
N GLU A 38 9.99 12.62 -17.69
CA GLU A 38 10.43 13.94 -17.26
C GLU A 38 10.27 14.19 -15.76
N ALA A 39 10.67 15.38 -15.30
CA ALA A 39 10.49 15.79 -13.91
C ALA A 39 9.02 15.63 -13.48
N GLY A 40 8.78 15.00 -12.32
CA GLY A 40 7.44 14.65 -11.83
C GLY A 40 7.02 13.20 -12.09
N ALA A 41 7.55 12.52 -13.12
CA ALA A 41 7.15 11.14 -13.45
C ALA A 41 7.39 10.14 -12.30
N GLY A 42 8.45 10.33 -11.51
CA GLY A 42 8.72 9.51 -10.32
C GLY A 42 7.65 9.66 -9.25
N GLN A 43 7.14 10.87 -9.02
CA GLN A 43 6.06 11.17 -8.09
C GLN A 43 4.73 10.55 -8.57
N LEU A 44 4.40 10.69 -9.86
CA LEU A 44 3.21 10.05 -10.45
C LEU A 44 3.27 8.52 -10.32
N ALA A 45 4.44 7.92 -10.54
CA ALA A 45 4.62 6.48 -10.33
C ALA A 45 4.45 6.07 -8.85
N LYS A 46 4.86 6.91 -7.90
CA LYS A 46 4.55 6.69 -6.49
C LYS A 46 3.05 6.77 -6.22
N MET A 47 2.33 7.71 -6.82
CA MET A 47 0.88 7.83 -6.70
C MET A 47 0.18 6.57 -7.20
N MET A 48 0.56 6.03 -8.36
CA MET A 48 0.05 4.75 -8.87
C MET A 48 0.27 3.61 -7.87
N ASN A 49 1.44 3.52 -7.25
CA ASN A 49 1.72 2.54 -6.21
C ASN A 49 0.76 2.66 -5.02
N GLN A 50 0.50 3.88 -4.55
CA GLN A 50 -0.40 4.11 -3.40
C GLN A 50 -1.86 3.78 -3.74
N ILE A 51 -2.31 4.05 -4.97
CA ILE A 51 -3.63 3.60 -5.46
C ILE A 51 -3.74 2.07 -5.36
N CYS A 52 -2.74 1.34 -5.87
CA CYS A 52 -2.74 -0.11 -5.81
C CYS A 52 -2.75 -0.62 -4.36
N ILE A 53 -1.89 -0.08 -3.49
CA ILE A 53 -1.81 -0.50 -2.08
C ILE A 53 -3.16 -0.26 -1.38
N ALA A 54 -3.79 0.88 -1.56
CA ALA A 54 -5.08 1.19 -0.94
C ALA A 54 -6.14 0.14 -1.29
N GLY A 55 -6.30 -0.19 -2.58
CA GLY A 55 -7.26 -1.20 -3.03
C GLY A 55 -6.93 -2.60 -2.55
N LEU A 56 -5.65 -3.00 -2.63
CA LEU A 56 -5.19 -4.32 -2.20
C LEU A 56 -5.40 -4.56 -0.69
N VAL A 57 -5.05 -3.57 0.13
CA VAL A 57 -5.19 -3.70 1.59
C VAL A 57 -6.66 -3.71 2.02
N GLN A 58 -7.51 -2.89 1.38
CA GLN A 58 -8.95 -2.91 1.65
C GLN A 58 -9.55 -4.26 1.26
N GLY A 59 -9.25 -4.78 0.07
CA GLY A 59 -9.73 -6.09 -0.36
C GLY A 59 -9.28 -7.22 0.57
N LEU A 60 -8.04 -7.18 1.04
CA LEU A 60 -7.53 -8.15 2.01
C LEU A 60 -8.25 -8.03 3.37
N ALA A 61 -8.50 -6.81 3.85
CA ALA A 61 -9.22 -6.58 5.10
C ALA A 61 -10.65 -7.15 5.03
N GLU A 62 -11.36 -6.92 3.93
CA GLU A 62 -12.70 -7.46 3.71
C GLU A 62 -12.69 -9.01 3.62
N ALA A 63 -11.71 -9.57 2.93
CA ALA A 63 -11.58 -11.03 2.80
C ALA A 63 -11.31 -11.70 4.15
N ILE A 64 -10.40 -11.14 4.97
CA ILE A 64 -10.13 -11.63 6.33
C ILE A 64 -11.38 -11.51 7.19
N HIS A 65 -12.04 -10.36 7.20
CA HIS A 65 -13.25 -10.14 7.98
C HIS A 65 -14.37 -11.11 7.57
N PHE A 66 -14.60 -11.30 6.27
CA PHE A 66 -15.54 -12.29 5.75
C PHE A 66 -15.21 -13.71 6.23
N GLY A 67 -13.94 -14.12 6.14
CA GLY A 67 -13.49 -15.42 6.61
C GLY A 67 -13.73 -15.62 8.10
N GLN A 68 -13.41 -14.61 8.92
CA GLN A 68 -13.68 -14.62 10.37
C GLN A 68 -15.18 -14.79 10.69
N LYS A 69 -16.04 -14.01 10.01
CA LYS A 69 -17.51 -14.11 10.17
C LYS A 69 -18.08 -15.44 9.69
N SER A 70 -17.41 -16.08 8.74
CA SER A 70 -17.80 -17.40 8.22
C SER A 70 -17.27 -18.57 9.05
N GLY A 71 -16.53 -18.32 10.12
CA GLY A 71 -15.95 -19.36 10.98
C GLY A 71 -14.80 -20.14 10.33
N LEU A 72 -14.14 -19.57 9.31
CA LEU A 72 -13.00 -20.21 8.65
C LEU A 72 -11.71 -20.01 9.44
N ASP A 73 -10.78 -20.96 9.35
CA ASP A 73 -9.38 -20.73 9.68
C ASP A 73 -8.76 -19.83 8.60
N VAL A 74 -8.78 -18.51 8.86
CA VAL A 74 -8.37 -17.50 7.90
C VAL A 74 -6.89 -17.63 7.53
N ALA A 75 -6.04 -18.02 8.49
CA ALA A 75 -4.61 -18.22 8.22
C ALA A 75 -4.41 -19.38 7.23
N ALA A 76 -5.06 -20.52 7.45
CA ALA A 76 -5.01 -21.66 6.56
C ALA A 76 -5.58 -21.34 5.16
N VAL A 77 -6.66 -20.55 5.08
CA VAL A 77 -7.20 -20.10 3.79
C VAL A 77 -6.19 -19.25 3.03
N ILE A 78 -5.55 -18.28 3.71
CA ILE A 78 -4.57 -17.40 3.06
C ILE A 78 -3.34 -18.18 2.60
N ASP A 79 -2.86 -19.17 3.37
CA ASP A 79 -1.76 -20.04 2.95
C ASP A 79 -2.00 -20.72 1.60
N VAL A 80 -3.25 -20.97 1.26
CA VAL A 80 -3.61 -21.54 -0.05
C VAL A 80 -3.75 -20.45 -1.12
N ILE A 81 -4.57 -19.42 -0.86
CA ILE A 81 -4.96 -18.46 -1.91
C ILE A 81 -3.85 -17.45 -2.27
N GLN A 82 -2.86 -17.24 -1.39
CA GLN A 82 -1.75 -16.32 -1.67
C GLN A 82 -0.91 -16.73 -2.88
N HIS A 83 -0.96 -18.00 -3.30
CA HIS A 83 -0.25 -18.53 -4.46
C HIS A 83 -1.04 -18.39 -5.77
N GLY A 84 -2.30 -17.95 -5.70
CA GLY A 84 -3.18 -17.72 -6.85
C GLY A 84 -3.22 -16.28 -7.33
N ALA A 85 -4.17 -15.98 -8.21
CA ALA A 85 -4.35 -14.67 -8.82
C ALA A 85 -4.67 -13.54 -7.82
N ALA A 86 -5.21 -13.86 -6.64
CA ALA A 86 -5.46 -12.90 -5.57
C ALA A 86 -4.21 -12.56 -4.75
N GLY A 87 -3.10 -13.28 -4.94
CA GLY A 87 -1.86 -13.11 -4.19
C GLY A 87 -1.29 -11.69 -4.33
N SER A 88 -0.74 -11.17 -3.24
CA SER A 88 -0.08 -9.87 -3.20
C SER A 88 0.97 -9.83 -2.10
N TRP A 89 1.91 -8.87 -2.19
CA TRP A 89 2.86 -8.63 -1.11
C TRP A 89 2.14 -8.36 0.23
N GLN A 90 1.03 -7.63 0.19
CA GLN A 90 0.24 -7.32 1.38
C GLN A 90 -0.37 -8.59 1.99
N MET A 91 -0.93 -9.47 1.16
CA MET A 91 -1.46 -10.75 1.62
C MET A 91 -0.37 -11.59 2.31
N VAL A 92 0.80 -11.76 1.68
CA VAL A 92 1.90 -12.56 2.22
C VAL A 92 2.49 -11.98 3.51
N ASN A 93 2.62 -10.64 3.61
CA ASN A 93 3.40 -10.01 4.68
C ASN A 93 2.55 -9.33 5.77
N ARG A 94 1.21 -9.25 5.61
CA ARG A 94 0.33 -8.52 6.54
C ARG A 94 -0.78 -9.36 7.14
N HIS A 95 -1.22 -10.45 6.49
CA HIS A 95 -2.38 -11.21 6.95
C HIS A 95 -2.27 -11.64 8.42
N GLN A 96 -1.11 -12.17 8.83
CA GLN A 96 -0.96 -12.67 10.20
C GLN A 96 -1.06 -11.55 11.24
N THR A 97 -0.40 -10.42 10.99
CA THR A 97 -0.48 -9.26 11.91
C THR A 97 -1.87 -8.62 11.94
N MET A 98 -2.62 -8.72 10.84
CA MET A 98 -4.03 -8.31 10.78
C MET A 98 -4.90 -9.24 11.63
N ILE A 99 -4.72 -10.56 11.52
CA ILE A 99 -5.43 -11.56 12.33
C ILE A 99 -5.11 -11.38 13.83
N ASP A 100 -3.84 -11.10 14.15
CA ASP A 100 -3.35 -10.86 15.52
C ASP A 100 -3.71 -9.46 16.06
N GLU A 101 -4.36 -8.61 15.27
CA GLU A 101 -4.68 -7.20 15.61
C GLU A 101 -3.47 -6.34 16.00
N LYS A 102 -2.30 -6.60 15.42
CA LYS A 102 -1.05 -5.90 15.68
C LYS A 102 -0.78 -4.88 14.57
N TYR A 103 -0.81 -3.58 14.90
CA TYR A 103 -0.70 -2.50 13.91
C TYR A 103 0.38 -1.46 14.22
N ASP A 104 1.10 -1.57 15.34
CA ASP A 104 2.09 -0.58 15.80
C ASP A 104 3.44 -0.71 15.07
N TYR A 105 3.40 -0.72 13.74
CA TYR A 105 4.58 -0.83 12.87
C TYR A 105 4.25 -0.34 11.46
N GLY A 106 5.20 -0.43 10.54
CA GLY A 106 4.99 -0.29 9.09
C GLY A 106 4.72 1.13 8.62
N PHE A 107 3.77 1.28 7.71
CA PHE A 107 3.47 2.56 7.06
C PHE A 107 2.21 3.19 7.66
N ALA A 108 2.39 4.28 8.38
CA ALA A 108 1.35 4.92 9.16
C ALA A 108 0.17 5.41 8.31
N VAL A 109 -1.05 5.26 8.85
CA VAL A 109 -2.30 5.75 8.27
C VAL A 109 -2.22 7.24 7.92
N ASP A 110 -1.64 8.09 8.78
CA ASP A 110 -1.46 9.52 8.49
C ASP A 110 -0.69 9.77 7.18
N TRP A 111 0.35 8.98 6.93
CA TRP A 111 1.14 9.11 5.70
C TRP A 111 0.40 8.58 4.48
N MET A 112 -0.38 7.49 4.64
CA MET A 112 -1.21 6.99 3.56
C MET A 112 -2.28 8.03 3.19
N ARG A 113 -2.98 8.61 4.15
CA ARG A 113 -3.97 9.65 3.91
C ARG A 113 -3.38 10.89 3.23
N LYS A 114 -2.20 11.32 3.66
CA LYS A 114 -1.47 12.38 2.96
C LYS A 114 -1.20 12.00 1.50
N ASP A 115 -0.70 10.78 1.25
CA ASP A 115 -0.38 10.32 -0.10
C ASP A 115 -1.65 10.19 -0.96
N LEU A 116 -2.76 9.66 -0.42
CA LEU A 116 -4.04 9.57 -1.13
C LEU A 116 -4.65 10.96 -1.40
N GLY A 117 -4.48 11.91 -0.50
CA GLY A 117 -4.86 13.31 -0.73
C GLY A 117 -4.16 13.93 -1.94
N ILE A 118 -2.85 13.69 -2.09
CA ILE A 118 -2.07 14.12 -3.27
C ILE A 118 -2.59 13.42 -4.53
N VAL A 119 -2.83 12.10 -4.46
CA VAL A 119 -3.39 11.31 -5.56
C VAL A 119 -4.73 11.86 -6.03
N LEU A 120 -5.67 12.12 -5.12
CA LEU A 120 -7.00 12.61 -5.44
C LEU A 120 -6.98 14.04 -6.00
N ASN A 121 -6.06 14.88 -5.54
CA ASN A 121 -5.84 16.20 -6.13
C ASN A 121 -5.32 16.10 -7.56
N GLU A 122 -4.33 15.25 -7.81
CA GLU A 122 -3.80 15.03 -9.15
C GLU A 122 -4.86 14.44 -10.10
N ALA A 123 -5.71 13.54 -9.59
CA ALA A 123 -6.81 12.99 -10.36
C ALA A 123 -7.81 14.06 -10.83
N ARG A 124 -8.03 15.12 -10.03
CA ARG A 124 -8.86 16.28 -10.47
C ARG A 124 -8.20 17.06 -11.59
N ASN A 125 -6.85 17.16 -11.59
CA ASN A 125 -6.11 17.90 -12.60
C ASN A 125 -6.05 17.14 -13.93
N ASN A 126 -5.81 15.82 -13.89
CA ASN A 126 -5.63 15.00 -15.09
C ASN A 126 -6.88 14.25 -15.55
N GLY A 127 -8.01 14.36 -14.83
CA GLY A 127 -9.30 13.76 -15.18
C GLY A 127 -9.43 12.26 -14.85
N ALA A 128 -8.48 11.66 -14.14
CA ALA A 128 -8.56 10.25 -13.72
C ALA A 128 -9.72 10.02 -12.75
N ARG A 129 -10.40 8.88 -12.90
CA ARG A 129 -11.51 8.48 -12.03
C ARG A 129 -11.03 7.43 -11.03
N LEU A 130 -11.03 7.78 -9.74
CA LEU A 130 -10.48 6.96 -8.66
C LEU A 130 -11.51 6.68 -7.54
N PRO A 131 -12.68 6.08 -7.84
CA PRO A 131 -13.74 5.90 -6.84
C PRO A 131 -13.30 5.02 -5.67
N VAL A 132 -12.59 3.92 -5.91
CA VAL A 132 -12.10 3.03 -4.86
C VAL A 132 -11.09 3.75 -3.96
N THR A 133 -10.15 4.47 -4.54
CA THR A 133 -9.15 5.26 -3.79
C THR A 133 -9.81 6.29 -2.87
N ALA A 134 -10.85 6.99 -3.37
CA ALA A 134 -11.57 7.99 -2.60
C ALA A 134 -12.32 7.37 -1.41
N ILE A 135 -12.97 6.21 -1.61
CA ILE A 135 -13.65 5.49 -0.54
C ILE A 135 -12.65 4.99 0.50
N VAL A 136 -11.53 4.41 0.07
CA VAL A 136 -10.52 3.89 0.99
C VAL A 136 -9.85 5.02 1.80
N ASP A 137 -9.66 6.22 1.23
CA ASP A 137 -9.21 7.37 2.00
C ASP A 137 -10.19 7.73 3.14
N GLN A 138 -11.51 7.66 2.88
CA GLN A 138 -12.52 7.85 3.93
C GLN A 138 -12.42 6.75 5.00
N PHE A 139 -12.21 5.50 4.64
CA PHE A 139 -12.02 4.42 5.60
C PHE A 139 -10.79 4.63 6.49
N TYR A 140 -9.69 5.15 5.93
CA TYR A 140 -8.54 5.56 6.74
C TYR A 140 -8.85 6.74 7.68
N SER A 141 -9.75 7.65 7.30
CA SER A 141 -10.25 8.69 8.21
C SER A 141 -10.95 8.09 9.44
N GLU A 142 -11.73 7.03 9.22
CA GLU A 142 -12.38 6.32 10.32
C GLU A 142 -11.37 5.58 11.21
N VAL A 143 -10.29 5.01 10.63
CA VAL A 143 -9.18 4.45 11.41
C VAL A 143 -8.51 5.51 12.28
N GLN A 144 -8.31 6.73 11.76
CA GLN A 144 -7.80 7.85 12.57
C GLN A 144 -8.74 8.20 13.73
N ALA A 145 -10.06 8.19 13.49
CA ALA A 145 -11.06 8.44 14.54
C ALA A 145 -11.04 7.36 15.65
N LEU A 146 -10.58 6.14 15.33
CA LEU A 146 -10.33 5.07 16.32
C LEU A 146 -8.99 5.25 17.07
N GLY A 147 -8.25 6.33 16.84
CA GLY A 147 -6.92 6.57 17.41
C GLY A 147 -5.77 5.94 16.61
N GLY A 148 -6.04 5.41 15.42
CA GLY A 148 -5.09 4.67 14.60
C GLY A 148 -4.19 5.51 13.70
N ASN A 149 -3.92 6.78 14.03
CA ASN A 149 -3.09 7.70 13.24
C ASN A 149 -1.73 7.11 12.86
N ARG A 150 -1.10 6.38 13.79
CA ARG A 150 0.22 5.78 13.62
C ARG A 150 0.20 4.30 13.28
N TRP A 151 -0.98 3.67 13.25
CA TRP A 151 -1.12 2.27 12.88
C TRP A 151 -0.71 2.03 11.41
N ASP A 152 -0.26 0.79 11.14
CA ASP A 152 0.01 0.35 9.76
C ASP A 152 -1.27 0.40 8.92
N THR A 153 -1.12 0.64 7.63
CA THR A 153 -2.24 0.70 6.67
C THR A 153 -3.15 -0.54 6.70
N SER A 154 -2.65 -1.68 7.14
CA SER A 154 -3.43 -2.93 7.30
C SER A 154 -4.52 -2.84 8.38
N SER A 155 -4.52 -1.79 9.20
CA SER A 155 -5.55 -1.51 10.22
C SER A 155 -6.96 -1.22 9.67
N LEU A 156 -7.16 -1.22 8.36
CA LEU A 156 -8.48 -1.26 7.73
C LEU A 156 -9.34 -2.43 8.21
N LEU A 157 -8.73 -3.57 8.59
CA LEU A 157 -9.44 -4.68 9.21
C LEU A 157 -10.00 -4.27 10.59
N LYS A 158 -9.23 -3.55 11.41
CA LYS A 158 -9.69 -3.09 12.73
C LYS A 158 -10.92 -2.20 12.63
N ARG A 159 -11.00 -1.36 11.59
CA ARG A 159 -12.17 -0.57 11.27
C ARG A 159 -13.41 -1.45 11.07
N LEU A 160 -13.32 -2.51 10.26
CA LEU A 160 -14.43 -3.43 10.00
C LEU A 160 -14.87 -4.13 11.29
N GLN A 161 -13.91 -4.64 12.06
CA GLN A 161 -14.20 -5.30 13.35
C GLN A 161 -14.83 -4.36 14.39
N SER A 162 -14.51 -3.06 14.34
CA SER A 162 -15.10 -2.07 15.25
C SER A 162 -16.61 -1.84 15.02
N MET A 163 -17.12 -2.23 13.88
CA MET A 163 -18.55 -2.15 13.51
C MET A 163 -19.34 -3.40 13.92
N ASP A 164 -18.64 -4.45 14.34
CA ASP A 164 -19.26 -5.67 14.86
C ASP A 164 -19.85 -5.38 16.26
N LYS A 165 -21.17 -5.35 16.33
CA LYS A 165 -21.93 -5.22 17.59
C LYS A 165 -22.60 -6.54 17.94
#